data_58d9fc24a050df8336ccc2d163d1db0e
#
_entry.id   58d9fc24a050df8336ccc2d163d1db0e
#
_cell.length_a   1.000
_cell.length_b   1.000
_cell.length_c   1.000
_cell.angle_alpha   90.00
_cell.angle_beta   90.00
_cell.angle_gamma   90.00
#
_symmetry.space_group_name_H-M   'P 1'
#
loop_
_entity.id
_entity.type
_entity.pdbx_description
1 polymer ?
#
loop_
_entity_poly.entity_id
_entity_poly.type
_entity_poly.pdbx_seq_one_letter_code
_entity_poly.pdbx_strand_id
1 'polypeptide(L)'
;MNKKMRALAAGIALTLSLGLLAGCGGEKKAADNSKKVVNVGIVQLVEHDALDAANKGFIAGMAAKGFKENENVKYDRQNAQADQSNLQNIAQRFVSNKVDLICAIATPAAQTMANATKDIPIVATAVTDYEAAKLVASNSEPKGNVTGTSDMNPIKEQLELLLKLVPGAKTIGTIYCSSEVNSQLQAELLKKYAAEKGVQVEEATVSNVNDIQQAAQSLVGKVDAVYVPTDNVLASAMPTLAQVTEPAKLAV
;
A
#
# COMPACT_ATOMS: atom_id res chain seq x y z
N MET A 1 -70.01 50.59 29.49
CA MET A 1 -68.93 49.60 29.66
C MET A 1 -68.41 49.75 31.07
N ASN A 2 -68.66 48.78 31.95
CA ASN A 2 -68.39 48.84 33.40
C ASN A 2 -66.92 48.90 33.76
N LYS A 3 -66.59 49.70 34.80
CA LYS A 3 -65.20 49.85 35.30
C LYS A 3 -64.47 48.51 35.56
N LYS A 4 -65.22 47.43 35.83
CA LYS A 4 -64.70 46.08 36.07
C LYS A 4 -64.24 45.40 34.77
N MET A 5 -64.82 45.71 33.62
CA MET A 5 -64.39 45.19 32.32
C MET A 5 -63.14 45.88 31.78
N ARG A 6 -62.88 47.11 32.17
CA ARG A 6 -61.66 47.83 31.81
C ARG A 6 -60.42 47.31 32.58
N ALA A 7 -60.60 46.87 33.82
CA ALA A 7 -59.53 46.25 34.60
C ALA A 7 -59.14 44.85 34.09
N LEU A 8 -60.10 44.07 33.55
CA LEU A 8 -59.84 42.76 32.98
C LEU A 8 -59.12 42.86 31.65
N ALA A 9 -59.43 43.85 30.81
CA ALA A 9 -58.75 44.06 29.54
C ALA A 9 -57.32 44.55 29.67
N ALA A 10 -57.00 45.32 30.75
CA ALA A 10 -55.65 45.79 31.07
C ALA A 10 -54.75 44.64 31.63
N GLY A 11 -55.34 43.69 32.37
CA GLY A 11 -54.61 42.53 32.94
C GLY A 11 -54.22 41.52 31.88
N ILE A 12 -55.05 41.31 30.85
CA ILE A 12 -54.76 40.35 29.77
C ILE A 12 -53.68 40.90 28.78
N ALA A 13 -53.66 42.23 28.59
CA ALA A 13 -52.65 42.87 27.76
C ALA A 13 -51.23 42.85 28.40
N LEU A 14 -51.15 42.88 29.76
CA LEU A 14 -49.85 42.83 30.44
C LEU A 14 -49.26 41.43 30.58
N THR A 15 -50.08 40.38 30.55
CA THR A 15 -49.63 38.99 30.59
C THR A 15 -49.17 38.49 29.23
N LEU A 16 -49.67 39.05 28.11
CA LEU A 16 -49.19 38.68 26.76
C LEU A 16 -47.84 39.36 26.41
N SER A 17 -47.50 40.49 27.02
CA SER A 17 -46.22 41.17 26.74
C SER A 17 -45.01 40.61 27.50
N LEU A 18 -45.20 39.80 28.57
CA LEU A 18 -44.10 39.11 29.26
C LEU A 18 -43.77 37.71 28.65
N GLY A 19 -44.64 37.17 27.79
CA GLY A 19 -44.44 35.86 27.16
C GLY A 19 -43.57 35.89 25.91
N LEU A 20 -43.22 37.06 25.34
CA LEU A 20 -42.48 37.20 24.09
C LEU A 20 -40.97 37.49 24.26
N LEU A 21 -40.47 37.59 25.49
CA LEU A 21 -39.06 37.84 25.79
C LEU A 21 -38.29 36.59 26.25
N ALA A 22 -38.97 35.43 26.33
CA ALA A 22 -38.34 34.17 26.73
C ALA A 22 -37.99 33.22 25.52
N GLY A 23 -38.12 33.72 24.29
CA GLY A 23 -37.98 32.93 23.06
C GLY A 23 -36.70 33.13 22.25
N CYS A 24 -35.65 33.76 22.81
CA CYS A 24 -34.33 33.87 22.17
C CYS A 24 -33.25 33.23 23.04
N GLY A 25 -33.54 32.01 23.55
CA GLY A 25 -32.52 31.08 23.93
C GLY A 25 -32.08 30.37 22.65
N GLY A 26 -31.13 30.95 21.91
CA GLY A 26 -30.43 30.19 20.85
C GLY A 26 -29.84 28.96 21.51
N GLU A 27 -30.41 27.80 21.25
CA GLU A 27 -29.69 26.55 21.40
C GLU A 27 -28.42 26.71 20.57
N LYS A 28 -27.33 27.06 21.23
CA LYS A 28 -26.02 26.69 20.73
C LYS A 28 -26.13 25.19 20.60
N LYS A 29 -26.39 24.68 19.36
CA LYS A 29 -26.04 23.29 19.01
C LYS A 29 -24.64 23.15 19.56
N ALA A 30 -24.49 22.39 20.64
CA ALA A 30 -23.20 21.92 21.08
C ALA A 30 -22.59 21.32 19.78
N ALA A 31 -21.51 21.91 19.32
CA ALA A 31 -20.77 21.33 18.23
C ALA A 31 -20.51 19.88 18.67
N ASP A 32 -21.09 18.96 17.98
CA ASP A 32 -20.84 17.53 18.20
C ASP A 32 -19.33 17.34 17.99
N ASN A 33 -18.61 17.41 19.09
CA ASN A 33 -17.18 17.26 19.18
C ASN A 33 -16.83 15.76 19.27
N SER A 34 -17.72 14.89 18.78
CA SER A 34 -17.37 13.50 18.51
C SER A 34 -16.30 13.55 17.43
N LYS A 35 -15.04 13.37 17.83
CA LYS A 35 -13.92 13.26 16.90
C LYS A 35 -14.29 12.18 15.90
N LYS A 36 -14.49 12.58 14.62
CA LYS A 36 -14.81 11.64 13.54
C LYS A 36 -13.77 10.53 13.55
N VAL A 37 -14.20 9.29 13.75
CA VAL A 37 -13.33 8.12 13.68
C VAL A 37 -12.94 7.93 12.22
N VAL A 38 -11.65 7.91 11.94
CA VAL A 38 -11.10 7.69 10.58
C VAL A 38 -11.09 6.19 10.31
N ASN A 39 -11.67 5.76 9.19
CA ASN A 39 -11.65 4.38 8.75
C ASN A 39 -10.55 4.20 7.69
N VAL A 40 -9.59 3.33 7.95
CA VAL A 40 -8.44 3.09 7.08
C VAL A 40 -8.45 1.65 6.61
N GLY A 41 -8.50 1.44 5.30
CA GLY A 41 -8.26 0.13 4.70
C GLY A 41 -6.75 -0.08 4.55
N ILE A 42 -6.23 -1.20 5.04
CA ILE A 42 -4.85 -1.61 4.81
C ILE A 42 -4.88 -2.90 3.99
N VAL A 43 -4.27 -2.88 2.81
CA VAL A 43 -4.10 -4.06 1.97
C VAL A 43 -2.63 -4.38 1.80
N GLN A 44 -2.27 -5.60 2.13
CA GLN A 44 -0.94 -6.17 1.92
C GLN A 44 -1.02 -7.26 0.85
N LEU A 45 -0.08 -7.27 -0.10
CA LEU A 45 -0.10 -8.24 -1.20
C LEU A 45 0.04 -9.67 -0.69
N VAL A 46 1.02 -9.91 0.18
CA VAL A 46 1.35 -11.24 0.72
C VAL A 46 2.11 -11.06 2.05
N GLU A 47 2.13 -12.08 2.88
CA GLU A 47 2.92 -12.09 4.12
C GLU A 47 4.37 -12.44 3.84
N HIS A 48 5.28 -11.57 4.24
CA HIS A 48 6.69 -11.80 4.48
C HIS A 48 7.26 -10.63 5.32
N ASP A 49 8.42 -10.86 5.95
CA ASP A 49 8.98 -9.97 6.98
C ASP A 49 9.04 -8.49 6.57
N ALA A 50 9.41 -8.19 5.32
CA ALA A 50 9.55 -6.82 4.86
C ALA A 50 8.20 -6.10 4.73
N LEU A 51 7.17 -6.76 4.14
CA LEU A 51 5.83 -6.17 4.04
C LEU A 51 5.15 -6.08 5.41
N ASP A 52 5.36 -7.06 6.29
CA ASP A 52 4.86 -7.02 7.66
C ASP A 52 5.46 -5.87 8.45
N ALA A 53 6.76 -5.61 8.26
CA ALA A 53 7.44 -4.46 8.86
C ALA A 53 6.89 -3.14 8.31
N ALA A 54 6.64 -3.04 7.00
CA ALA A 54 6.03 -1.86 6.38
C ALA A 54 4.63 -1.58 6.93
N ASN A 55 3.79 -2.63 7.09
CA ASN A 55 2.47 -2.54 7.68
C ASN A 55 2.54 -2.03 9.14
N LYS A 56 3.37 -2.66 9.97
CA LYS A 56 3.60 -2.23 11.35
C LYS A 56 4.11 -0.79 11.41
N GLY A 57 5.03 -0.42 10.50
CA GLY A 57 5.58 0.93 10.40
C GLY A 57 4.53 1.97 10.05
N PHE A 58 3.62 1.69 9.12
CA PHE A 58 2.50 2.58 8.80
C PHE A 58 1.62 2.83 10.03
N ILE A 59 1.20 1.77 10.72
CA ILE A 59 0.36 1.87 11.92
C ILE A 59 1.08 2.67 13.04
N ALA A 60 2.36 2.40 13.26
CA ALA A 60 3.17 3.12 14.23
C ALA A 60 3.30 4.62 13.87
N GLY A 61 3.50 4.92 12.58
CA GLY A 61 3.53 6.30 12.07
C GLY A 61 2.21 7.03 12.29
N MET A 62 1.09 6.39 12.04
CA MET A 62 -0.25 6.91 12.31
C MET A 62 -0.43 7.21 13.81
N ALA A 63 -0.04 6.28 14.67
CA ALA A 63 -0.12 6.44 16.13
C ALA A 63 0.77 7.62 16.61
N ALA A 64 1.99 7.77 16.08
CA ALA A 64 2.89 8.88 16.39
C ALA A 64 2.31 10.24 15.96
N LYS A 65 1.40 10.27 14.97
CA LYS A 65 0.67 11.46 14.54
C LYS A 65 -0.66 11.66 15.27
N GLY A 66 -0.94 10.83 16.29
CA GLY A 66 -2.13 10.95 17.14
C GLY A 66 -3.34 10.16 16.66
N PHE A 67 -3.19 9.35 15.59
CA PHE A 67 -4.24 8.43 15.14
C PHE A 67 -4.07 7.07 15.84
N LYS A 68 -4.77 6.92 16.96
CA LYS A 68 -4.68 5.73 17.80
C LYS A 68 -5.83 4.77 17.53
N GLU A 69 -5.49 3.51 17.32
CA GLU A 69 -6.48 2.47 17.07
C GLU A 69 -7.46 2.34 18.23
N ASN A 70 -8.74 2.16 17.91
CA ASN A 70 -9.87 2.11 18.83
C ASN A 70 -10.18 3.42 19.60
N GLU A 71 -9.39 4.50 19.41
CA GLU A 71 -9.72 5.83 19.95
C GLU A 71 -10.32 6.72 18.85
N ASN A 72 -9.60 6.93 17.75
CA ASN A 72 -9.97 7.85 16.67
C ASN A 72 -9.63 7.33 15.27
N VAL A 73 -9.12 6.09 15.15
CA VAL A 73 -8.92 5.38 13.89
C VAL A 73 -9.35 3.92 14.02
N LYS A 74 -9.90 3.38 12.94
CA LYS A 74 -10.19 1.95 12.76
C LYS A 74 -9.48 1.44 11.52
N TYR A 75 -8.80 0.30 11.63
CA TYR A 75 -8.12 -0.36 10.53
C TYR A 75 -8.91 -1.59 10.06
N ASP A 76 -9.22 -1.64 8.76
CA ASP A 76 -9.66 -2.85 8.07
C ASP A 76 -8.43 -3.46 7.39
N ARG A 77 -7.79 -4.45 8.03
CA ARG A 77 -6.56 -5.08 7.56
C ARG A 77 -6.88 -6.30 6.72
N GLN A 78 -6.34 -6.32 5.51
CA GLN A 78 -6.55 -7.39 4.55
C GLN A 78 -5.22 -7.86 3.96
N ASN A 79 -5.10 -9.17 3.73
CA ASN A 79 -3.99 -9.80 3.03
C ASN A 79 -4.53 -10.49 1.78
N ALA A 80 -3.96 -10.20 0.63
CA ALA A 80 -4.40 -10.75 -0.63
C ALA A 80 -3.80 -12.13 -0.96
N GLN A 81 -2.80 -12.59 -0.20
CA GLN A 81 -2.13 -13.90 -0.39
C GLN A 81 -1.55 -14.07 -1.80
N ALA A 82 -1.01 -13.00 -2.37
CA ALA A 82 -0.50 -12.91 -3.75
C ALA A 82 -1.54 -13.26 -4.84
N ASP A 83 -2.83 -13.20 -4.52
CA ASP A 83 -3.93 -13.52 -5.44
C ASP A 83 -4.61 -12.25 -5.95
N GLN A 84 -4.70 -12.12 -7.29
CA GLN A 84 -5.28 -10.96 -7.95
C GLN A 84 -6.79 -10.84 -7.70
N SER A 85 -7.51 -11.95 -7.58
CA SER A 85 -8.95 -11.94 -7.30
C SER A 85 -9.22 -11.46 -5.88
N ASN A 86 -8.37 -11.86 -4.92
CA ASN A 86 -8.45 -11.36 -3.56
C ASN A 86 -8.17 -9.85 -3.52
N LEU A 87 -7.16 -9.35 -4.25
CA LEU A 87 -6.92 -7.90 -4.37
C LEU A 87 -8.15 -7.15 -4.87
N GLN A 88 -8.82 -7.65 -5.91
CA GLN A 88 -10.04 -7.05 -6.46
C GLN A 88 -11.19 -7.04 -5.44
N ASN A 89 -11.39 -8.16 -4.73
CA ASN A 89 -12.42 -8.26 -3.69
C ASN A 89 -12.16 -7.30 -2.53
N ILE A 90 -10.90 -7.17 -2.11
CA ILE A 90 -10.48 -6.22 -1.07
C ILE A 90 -10.73 -4.78 -1.53
N ALA A 91 -10.39 -4.46 -2.78
CA ALA A 91 -10.63 -3.13 -3.33
C ALA A 91 -12.13 -2.78 -3.35
N GLN A 92 -12.98 -3.69 -3.80
CA GLN A 92 -14.43 -3.52 -3.77
C GLN A 92 -14.95 -3.33 -2.34
N ARG A 93 -14.42 -4.09 -1.38
CA ARG A 93 -14.74 -3.96 0.04
C ARG A 93 -14.43 -2.55 0.56
N PHE A 94 -13.23 -2.04 0.32
CA PHE A 94 -12.83 -0.71 0.79
C PHE A 94 -13.65 0.41 0.15
N VAL A 95 -13.93 0.32 -1.16
CA VAL A 95 -14.77 1.29 -1.87
C VAL A 95 -16.22 1.26 -1.35
N SER A 96 -16.80 0.07 -1.18
CA SER A 96 -18.16 -0.10 -0.67
C SER A 96 -18.31 0.38 0.77
N ASN A 97 -17.30 0.14 1.62
CA ASN A 97 -17.25 0.60 3.00
C ASN A 97 -16.91 2.08 3.13
N LYS A 98 -16.59 2.75 2.01
CA LYS A 98 -16.22 4.18 1.97
C LYS A 98 -15.16 4.52 3.00
N VAL A 99 -14.05 3.77 3.01
CA VAL A 99 -12.94 4.07 3.90
C VAL A 99 -12.40 5.48 3.61
N ASP A 100 -11.90 6.17 4.63
CA ASP A 100 -11.40 7.54 4.49
C ASP A 100 -10.00 7.59 3.88
N LEU A 101 -9.23 6.48 3.97
CA LEU A 101 -7.87 6.33 3.46
C LEU A 101 -7.60 4.86 3.15
N ILE A 102 -6.82 4.61 2.10
CA ILE A 102 -6.25 3.28 1.82
C ILE A 102 -4.73 3.33 2.02
N CYS A 103 -4.19 2.38 2.79
CA CYS A 103 -2.78 2.03 2.78
C CYS A 103 -2.59 0.80 1.90
N ALA A 104 -1.84 0.94 0.81
CA ALA A 104 -1.55 -0.15 -0.12
C ALA A 104 -0.08 -0.56 -0.01
N ILE A 105 0.17 -1.82 0.31
CA ILE A 105 1.51 -2.36 0.56
C ILE A 105 1.87 -3.33 -0.56
N ALA A 106 2.88 -3.00 -1.31
CA ALA A 106 3.41 -3.55 -2.56
C ALA A 106 2.74 -3.01 -3.83
N THR A 107 3.49 -3.04 -4.93
CA THR A 107 3.09 -2.49 -6.25
C THR A 107 1.77 -3.05 -6.77
N PRO A 108 1.52 -4.38 -6.81
CA PRO A 108 0.25 -4.92 -7.32
C PRO A 108 -0.96 -4.49 -6.47
N ALA A 109 -0.78 -4.38 -5.14
CA ALA A 109 -1.83 -3.89 -4.26
C ALA A 109 -2.15 -2.41 -4.55
N ALA A 110 -1.14 -1.56 -4.69
CA ALA A 110 -1.31 -0.15 -5.04
C ALA A 110 -2.00 0.02 -6.40
N GLN A 111 -1.61 -0.76 -7.42
CA GLN A 111 -2.23 -0.74 -8.75
C GLN A 111 -3.70 -1.12 -8.69
N THR A 112 -4.05 -2.16 -7.95
CA THR A 112 -5.46 -2.61 -7.84
C THR A 112 -6.31 -1.57 -7.14
N MET A 113 -5.82 -0.97 -6.04
CA MET A 113 -6.55 0.10 -5.34
C MET A 113 -6.70 1.35 -6.22
N ALA A 114 -5.66 1.79 -6.91
CA ALA A 114 -5.68 2.95 -7.80
C ALA A 114 -6.62 2.78 -9.00
N ASN A 115 -6.81 1.54 -9.46
CA ASN A 115 -7.78 1.21 -10.50
C ASN A 115 -9.22 1.22 -9.98
N ALA A 116 -9.44 0.83 -8.71
CA ALA A 116 -10.75 0.71 -8.11
C ALA A 116 -11.38 2.05 -7.68
N THR A 117 -10.55 3.05 -7.34
CA THR A 117 -11.03 4.37 -6.91
C THR A 117 -10.12 5.51 -7.34
N LYS A 118 -10.74 6.65 -7.66
CA LYS A 118 -10.05 7.92 -7.91
C LYS A 118 -10.33 8.96 -6.82
N ASP A 119 -11.24 8.63 -5.89
CA ASP A 119 -11.73 9.56 -4.87
C ASP A 119 -11.09 9.31 -3.50
N ILE A 120 -10.89 8.03 -3.12
CA ILE A 120 -10.30 7.68 -1.85
C ILE A 120 -8.78 7.90 -1.93
N PRO A 121 -8.16 8.68 -1.02
CA PRO A 121 -6.71 8.83 -0.98
C PRO A 121 -6.02 7.48 -0.74
N ILE A 122 -4.92 7.23 -1.47
CA ILE A 122 -4.11 6.03 -1.35
C ILE A 122 -2.69 6.44 -0.97
N VAL A 123 -2.24 5.96 0.18
CA VAL A 123 -0.83 6.03 0.59
C VAL A 123 -0.23 4.65 0.36
N ALA A 124 0.72 4.55 -0.56
CA ALA A 124 1.37 3.29 -0.87
C ALA A 124 2.79 3.22 -0.30
N THR A 125 3.25 2.02 0.03
CA THR A 125 4.61 1.73 0.47
C THR A 125 5.06 0.40 -0.09
N ALA A 126 6.35 0.12 -0.07
CA ALA A 126 6.94 -1.04 -0.76
C ALA A 126 6.56 -1.04 -2.26
N VAL A 127 6.69 0.11 -2.89
CA VAL A 127 6.47 0.32 -4.33
C VAL A 127 7.78 0.79 -4.96
N THR A 128 8.27 0.03 -5.92
CA THR A 128 9.57 0.28 -6.54
C THR A 128 9.59 1.60 -7.32
N ASP A 129 8.66 1.77 -8.25
CA ASP A 129 8.55 2.97 -9.08
C ASP A 129 7.10 3.27 -9.42
N TYR A 130 6.61 4.45 -9.01
CA TYR A 130 5.21 4.83 -9.15
C TYR A 130 4.85 5.18 -10.60
N GLU A 131 5.80 5.72 -11.36
CA GLU A 131 5.62 6.09 -12.76
C GLU A 131 5.60 4.83 -13.65
N ALA A 132 6.58 3.94 -13.50
CA ALA A 132 6.63 2.66 -14.19
C ALA A 132 5.41 1.77 -13.87
N ALA A 133 4.94 1.82 -12.61
CA ALA A 133 3.71 1.13 -12.18
C ALA A 133 2.41 1.81 -12.66
N LYS A 134 2.50 2.96 -13.36
CA LYS A 134 1.34 3.76 -13.83
C LYS A 134 0.41 4.21 -12.71
N LEU A 135 0.94 4.42 -11.53
CA LEU A 135 0.21 4.92 -10.36
C LEU A 135 0.12 6.44 -10.37
N VAL A 136 1.12 7.11 -10.94
CA VAL A 136 1.22 8.55 -11.04
C VAL A 136 1.68 8.95 -12.45
N ALA A 137 1.45 10.20 -12.82
CA ALA A 137 1.92 10.73 -14.09
C ALA A 137 3.44 10.97 -14.07
N SER A 138 3.97 11.35 -12.92
CA SER A 138 5.40 11.55 -12.67
C SER A 138 5.68 11.36 -11.18
N ASN A 139 6.84 10.79 -10.85
CA ASN A 139 7.29 10.63 -9.46
C ASN A 139 7.47 11.99 -8.74
N SER A 140 7.79 13.06 -9.46
CA SER A 140 7.93 14.42 -8.91
C SER A 140 6.61 15.17 -8.75
N GLU A 141 5.62 14.85 -9.60
CA GLU A 141 4.30 15.48 -9.63
C GLU A 141 3.21 14.41 -9.77
N PRO A 142 2.83 13.72 -8.68
CA PRO A 142 1.95 12.55 -8.77
C PRO A 142 0.58 12.84 -9.36
N LYS A 143 -0.02 13.99 -9.11
CA LYS A 143 -1.31 14.46 -9.67
C LYS A 143 -2.38 13.35 -9.68
N GLY A 144 -3.04 13.16 -8.57
CA GLY A 144 -4.07 12.14 -8.44
C GLY A 144 -4.33 11.82 -6.97
N ASN A 145 -4.91 10.65 -6.73
CA ASN A 145 -5.21 10.19 -5.37
C ASN A 145 -4.17 9.25 -4.77
N VAL A 146 -3.03 9.02 -5.44
CA VAL A 146 -1.96 8.12 -4.99
C VAL A 146 -0.72 8.91 -4.63
N THR A 147 -0.15 8.60 -3.47
CA THR A 147 1.17 9.05 -3.01
C THR A 147 1.84 7.96 -2.18
N GLY A 148 3.11 8.10 -1.85
CA GLY A 148 3.79 7.14 -0.98
C GLY A 148 5.30 7.23 -1.01
N THR A 149 5.95 6.11 -0.68
CA THR A 149 7.41 5.98 -0.61
C THR A 149 7.90 4.93 -1.60
N SER A 150 9.03 5.21 -2.27
CA SER A 150 9.69 4.25 -3.16
C SER A 150 10.69 3.39 -2.38
N ASP A 151 10.80 2.12 -2.77
CA ASP A 151 11.81 1.17 -2.33
C ASP A 151 12.77 0.76 -3.45
N MET A 152 12.88 1.56 -4.51
CA MET A 152 13.79 1.29 -5.62
C MET A 152 15.21 1.01 -5.13
N ASN A 153 15.75 -0.14 -5.52
CA ASN A 153 17.10 -0.58 -5.18
C ASN A 153 18.16 -0.05 -6.15
N PRO A 154 19.40 0.11 -5.69
CA PRO A 154 20.53 0.49 -6.54
C PRO A 154 21.04 -0.74 -7.35
N ILE A 155 20.31 -1.11 -8.41
CA ILE A 155 20.53 -2.36 -9.17
C ILE A 155 21.95 -2.46 -9.73
N LYS A 156 22.52 -1.32 -10.16
CA LYS A 156 23.89 -1.28 -10.70
C LYS A 156 24.92 -1.66 -9.64
N GLU A 157 24.80 -1.07 -8.46
CA GLU A 157 25.70 -1.31 -7.32
C GLU A 157 25.53 -2.75 -6.78
N GLN A 158 24.32 -3.28 -6.79
CA GLN A 158 24.04 -4.67 -6.41
C GLN A 158 24.69 -5.64 -7.41
N LEU A 159 24.60 -5.40 -8.72
CA LEU A 159 25.30 -6.17 -9.73
C LEU A 159 26.83 -6.09 -9.54
N GLU A 160 27.38 -4.90 -9.28
CA GLU A 160 28.80 -4.74 -9.03
C GLU A 160 29.26 -5.50 -7.79
N LEU A 161 28.44 -5.55 -6.74
CA LEU A 161 28.69 -6.36 -5.56
C LEU A 161 28.68 -7.85 -5.89
N LEU A 162 27.67 -8.33 -6.63
CA LEU A 162 27.56 -9.71 -7.06
C LEU A 162 28.81 -10.15 -7.83
N LEU A 163 29.27 -9.36 -8.78
CA LEU A 163 30.49 -9.65 -9.56
C LEU A 163 31.78 -9.64 -8.73
N LYS A 164 31.81 -8.94 -7.60
CA LYS A 164 32.92 -9.03 -6.64
C LYS A 164 32.85 -10.30 -5.80
N LEU A 165 31.64 -10.74 -5.43
CA LEU A 165 31.42 -11.95 -4.62
C LEU A 165 31.59 -13.22 -5.44
N VAL A 166 31.31 -13.18 -6.75
CA VAL A 166 31.47 -14.28 -7.69
C VAL A 166 32.42 -13.86 -8.82
N PRO A 167 33.75 -13.82 -8.58
CA PRO A 167 34.72 -13.36 -9.56
C PRO A 167 34.71 -14.24 -10.80
N GLY A 168 34.65 -13.61 -11.98
CA GLY A 168 34.68 -14.31 -13.27
C GLY A 168 33.29 -14.78 -13.73
N ALA A 169 32.21 -14.44 -13.05
CA ALA A 169 30.85 -14.70 -13.49
C ALA A 169 30.62 -14.12 -14.90
N LYS A 170 30.10 -14.92 -15.79
CA LYS A 170 29.79 -14.57 -17.19
C LYS A 170 28.29 -14.59 -17.45
N THR A 171 27.54 -15.36 -16.69
CA THR A 171 26.10 -15.51 -16.84
C THR A 171 25.42 -15.42 -15.48
N ILE A 172 24.50 -14.48 -15.31
CA ILE A 172 23.70 -14.30 -14.12
C ILE A 172 22.29 -14.75 -14.41
N GLY A 173 21.72 -15.62 -13.57
CA GLY A 173 20.30 -15.92 -13.57
C GLY A 173 19.52 -14.81 -12.89
N THR A 174 18.33 -14.47 -13.38
CA THR A 174 17.35 -13.70 -12.61
C THR A 174 16.04 -14.47 -12.56
N ILE A 175 15.43 -14.52 -11.36
CA ILE A 175 14.16 -15.20 -11.14
C ILE A 175 13.17 -14.23 -10.49
N TYR A 176 11.97 -14.12 -11.07
CA TYR A 176 10.97 -13.19 -10.59
C TYR A 176 9.55 -13.57 -11.02
N CYS A 177 8.53 -13.01 -10.36
CA CYS A 177 7.14 -13.18 -10.71
C CYS A 177 6.76 -12.31 -11.92
N SER A 178 6.26 -12.95 -12.97
CA SER A 178 5.92 -12.31 -14.25
C SER A 178 4.74 -11.33 -14.15
N SER A 179 3.95 -11.37 -13.08
CA SER A 179 2.85 -10.44 -12.85
C SER A 179 3.24 -9.19 -12.04
N GLU A 180 4.48 -9.13 -11.54
CA GLU A 180 4.98 -8.00 -10.76
C GLU A 180 5.79 -7.04 -11.64
N VAL A 181 5.21 -5.90 -12.02
CA VAL A 181 5.87 -4.90 -12.87
C VAL A 181 7.11 -4.28 -12.23
N ASN A 182 7.16 -4.22 -10.88
CA ASN A 182 8.35 -3.83 -10.11
C ASN A 182 9.53 -4.77 -10.37
N SER A 183 9.28 -6.06 -10.43
CA SER A 183 10.30 -7.09 -10.68
C SER A 183 10.76 -7.06 -12.13
N GLN A 184 9.83 -6.92 -13.09
CA GLN A 184 10.14 -6.76 -14.51
C GLN A 184 11.06 -5.56 -14.75
N LEU A 185 10.74 -4.39 -14.18
CA LEU A 185 11.57 -3.18 -14.29
C LEU A 185 12.99 -3.43 -13.81
N GLN A 186 13.15 -4.06 -12.65
CA GLN A 186 14.47 -4.35 -12.07
C GLN A 186 15.25 -5.38 -12.90
N ALA A 187 14.56 -6.39 -13.45
CA ALA A 187 15.18 -7.37 -14.37
C ALA A 187 15.68 -6.69 -15.66
N GLU A 188 14.91 -5.75 -16.23
CA GLU A 188 15.35 -4.96 -17.39
C GLU A 188 16.57 -4.08 -17.07
N LEU A 189 16.59 -3.44 -15.90
CA LEU A 189 17.74 -2.66 -15.44
C LEU A 189 18.96 -3.56 -15.23
N LEU A 190 18.79 -4.75 -14.63
CA LEU A 190 19.85 -5.73 -14.47
C LEU A 190 20.45 -6.12 -15.83
N LYS A 191 19.62 -6.48 -16.81
CA LYS A 191 20.07 -6.82 -18.17
C LYS A 191 20.87 -5.70 -18.82
N LYS A 192 20.38 -4.46 -18.68
CA LYS A 192 21.08 -3.28 -19.19
C LYS A 192 22.46 -3.13 -18.58
N TYR A 193 22.57 -3.16 -17.26
CA TYR A 193 23.85 -2.97 -16.57
C TYR A 193 24.79 -4.18 -16.74
N ALA A 194 24.27 -5.41 -16.82
CA ALA A 194 25.04 -6.61 -17.11
C ALA A 194 25.68 -6.56 -18.51
N ALA A 195 24.92 -6.11 -19.52
CA ALA A 195 25.43 -5.91 -20.88
C ALA A 195 26.59 -4.91 -20.92
N GLU A 196 26.54 -3.81 -20.15
CA GLU A 196 27.64 -2.84 -19.99
C GLU A 196 28.94 -3.48 -19.43
N LYS A 197 28.80 -4.58 -18.69
CA LYS A 197 29.92 -5.34 -18.11
C LYS A 197 30.31 -6.57 -18.92
N GLY A 198 29.65 -6.84 -20.05
CA GLY A 198 29.87 -8.04 -20.86
C GLY A 198 29.37 -9.34 -20.21
N VAL A 199 28.40 -9.24 -19.29
CA VAL A 199 27.78 -10.35 -18.57
C VAL A 199 26.42 -10.66 -19.20
N GLN A 200 26.11 -11.92 -19.40
CA GLN A 200 24.81 -12.39 -19.90
C GLN A 200 23.81 -12.52 -18.74
N VAL A 201 22.53 -12.38 -19.06
CA VAL A 201 21.44 -12.60 -18.10
C VAL A 201 20.47 -13.63 -18.65
N GLU A 202 20.28 -14.72 -17.91
CA GLU A 202 19.27 -15.75 -18.14
C GLU A 202 18.06 -15.49 -17.24
N GLU A 203 16.86 -15.44 -17.82
CA GLU A 203 15.64 -15.17 -17.08
C GLU A 203 14.85 -16.45 -16.82
N ALA A 204 14.38 -16.60 -15.58
CA ALA A 204 13.38 -17.58 -15.21
C ALA A 204 12.21 -16.83 -14.55
N THR A 205 10.99 -17.03 -15.04
CA THR A 205 9.82 -16.39 -14.47
C THR A 205 8.90 -17.38 -13.79
N VAL A 206 8.21 -16.91 -12.75
CA VAL A 206 7.18 -17.68 -12.05
C VAL A 206 5.84 -16.95 -12.12
N SER A 207 4.75 -17.68 -11.97
CA SER A 207 3.41 -17.11 -11.84
C SER A 207 2.93 -17.10 -10.40
N ASN A 208 3.48 -17.99 -9.57
CA ASN A 208 3.16 -18.14 -8.16
C ASN A 208 4.27 -18.93 -7.44
N VAL A 209 4.16 -19.09 -6.11
CA VAL A 209 5.18 -19.75 -5.29
C VAL A 209 5.47 -21.20 -5.67
N ASN A 210 4.51 -21.94 -6.26
CA ASN A 210 4.68 -23.34 -6.62
C ASN A 210 5.65 -23.52 -7.80
N ASP A 211 5.84 -22.50 -8.62
CA ASP A 211 6.71 -22.56 -9.79
C ASP A 211 8.19 -22.34 -9.42
N ILE A 212 8.48 -21.80 -8.22
CA ILE A 212 9.83 -21.34 -7.82
C ILE A 212 10.85 -22.46 -7.88
N GLN A 213 10.51 -23.64 -7.38
CA GLN A 213 11.41 -24.79 -7.37
C GLN A 213 11.86 -25.16 -8.80
N GLN A 214 10.90 -25.29 -9.73
CA GLN A 214 11.18 -25.65 -11.11
C GLN A 214 11.95 -24.55 -11.84
N ALA A 215 11.57 -23.29 -11.63
CA ALA A 215 12.26 -22.14 -12.21
C ALA A 215 13.71 -22.06 -11.72
N ALA A 216 13.96 -22.24 -10.42
CA ALA A 216 15.29 -22.28 -9.84
C ALA A 216 16.13 -23.45 -10.42
N GLN A 217 15.55 -24.65 -10.51
CA GLN A 217 16.23 -25.82 -11.11
C GLN A 217 16.64 -25.58 -12.56
N SER A 218 15.86 -24.80 -13.32
CA SER A 218 16.17 -24.50 -14.71
C SER A 218 17.43 -23.66 -14.89
N LEU A 219 17.87 -22.94 -13.85
CA LEU A 219 19.08 -22.10 -13.82
C LEU A 219 20.33 -22.87 -13.36
N VAL A 220 20.17 -23.97 -12.61
CA VAL A 220 21.29 -24.74 -12.09
C VAL A 220 22.17 -25.28 -13.23
N GLY A 221 23.47 -25.03 -13.12
CA GLY A 221 24.47 -25.45 -14.12
C GLY A 221 24.48 -24.57 -15.39
N LYS A 222 23.63 -23.57 -15.49
CA LYS A 222 23.62 -22.65 -16.64
C LYS A 222 24.12 -21.26 -16.28
N VAL A 223 24.04 -20.87 -15.00
CA VAL A 223 24.40 -19.54 -14.52
C VAL A 223 25.41 -19.63 -13.38
N ASP A 224 26.19 -18.57 -13.20
CA ASP A 224 27.26 -18.49 -12.19
C ASP A 224 26.73 -17.98 -10.85
N ALA A 225 25.64 -17.19 -10.88
CA ALA A 225 24.95 -16.68 -9.71
C ALA A 225 23.49 -16.36 -10.08
N VAL A 226 22.63 -16.22 -9.07
CA VAL A 226 21.24 -15.78 -9.26
C VAL A 226 21.06 -14.42 -8.60
N TYR A 227 20.39 -13.52 -9.29
CA TYR A 227 19.92 -12.25 -8.77
C TYR A 227 18.39 -12.31 -8.63
N VAL A 228 17.89 -11.98 -7.43
CA VAL A 228 16.46 -11.88 -7.17
C VAL A 228 16.13 -10.38 -6.99
N PRO A 229 15.30 -9.79 -7.85
CA PRO A 229 14.85 -8.42 -7.66
C PRO A 229 13.94 -8.29 -6.43
N THR A 230 13.48 -7.09 -6.11
CA THR A 230 12.44 -6.87 -5.10
C THR A 230 11.12 -7.48 -5.60
N ASP A 231 10.92 -8.75 -5.30
CA ASP A 231 9.81 -9.59 -5.76
C ASP A 231 9.09 -10.18 -4.55
N ASN A 232 7.79 -9.92 -4.42
CA ASN A 232 7.05 -10.31 -3.23
C ASN A 232 6.72 -11.80 -3.19
N VAL A 233 6.50 -12.42 -4.36
CA VAL A 233 6.24 -13.86 -4.48
C VAL A 233 7.52 -14.62 -4.10
N LEU A 234 8.67 -14.23 -4.63
CA LEU A 234 9.96 -14.82 -4.28
C LEU A 234 10.30 -14.59 -2.80
N ALA A 235 10.13 -13.38 -2.30
CA ALA A 235 10.40 -13.05 -0.90
C ALA A 235 9.59 -13.90 0.08
N SER A 236 8.33 -14.20 -0.24
CA SER A 236 7.47 -15.04 0.60
C SER A 236 7.88 -16.52 0.63
N ALA A 237 8.68 -16.96 -0.32
CA ALA A 237 9.10 -18.36 -0.49
C ALA A 237 10.62 -18.52 -0.73
N MET A 238 11.46 -17.61 -0.26
CA MET A 238 12.92 -17.70 -0.35
C MET A 238 13.50 -19.04 0.13
N PRO A 239 12.98 -19.69 1.18
CA PRO A 239 13.46 -21.03 1.56
C PRO A 239 13.33 -22.07 0.43
N THR A 240 12.31 -21.97 -0.42
CA THR A 240 12.13 -22.86 -1.57
C THR A 240 13.23 -22.66 -2.62
N LEU A 241 13.60 -21.41 -2.87
CA LEU A 241 14.74 -21.07 -3.73
C LEU A 241 16.05 -21.61 -3.14
N ALA A 242 16.30 -21.38 -1.85
CA ALA A 242 17.50 -21.85 -1.14
C ALA A 242 17.66 -23.37 -1.17
N GLN A 243 16.56 -24.13 -1.02
CA GLN A 243 16.58 -25.61 -1.13
C GLN A 243 17.12 -26.12 -2.47
N VAL A 244 17.03 -25.33 -3.54
CA VAL A 244 17.58 -25.69 -4.85
C VAL A 244 19.00 -25.16 -5.00
N THR A 245 19.26 -23.92 -4.62
CA THR A 245 20.53 -23.24 -4.89
C THR A 245 21.65 -23.65 -3.94
N GLU A 246 21.36 -23.89 -2.67
CA GLU A 246 22.38 -24.31 -1.68
C GLU A 246 23.05 -25.65 -2.01
N PRO A 247 22.31 -26.76 -2.31
CA PRO A 247 22.93 -28.01 -2.72
C PRO A 247 23.72 -27.90 -4.02
N ALA A 248 23.27 -27.02 -4.93
CA ALA A 248 23.93 -26.73 -6.19
C ALA A 248 25.15 -25.80 -6.03
N LYS A 249 25.40 -25.27 -4.83
CA LYS A 249 26.43 -24.26 -4.54
C LYS A 249 26.32 -23.03 -5.45
N LEU A 250 25.08 -22.68 -5.81
CA LEU A 250 24.77 -21.54 -6.65
C LEU A 250 24.46 -20.34 -5.75
N ALA A 251 25.27 -19.29 -5.86
CA ALA A 251 25.08 -18.06 -5.09
C ALA A 251 23.77 -17.35 -5.48
N VAL A 252 23.09 -16.79 -4.48
CA VAL A 252 21.88 -15.96 -4.65
C VAL A 252 22.07 -14.61 -3.98
#